data_7f6b8b040a87028b542fd4c87aba4042
#
_entry.id   7f6b8b040a87028b542fd4c87aba4042
#
_cell.length_a   1.000
_cell.length_b   1.000
_cell.length_c   1.000
_cell.angle_alpha   90.00
_cell.angle_beta   90.00
_cell.angle_gamma   90.00
#
_symmetry.space_group_name_H-M   'P 1'
#
loop_
_entity.id
_entity.type
_entity.pdbx_description
1 polymer ?
#
loop_
_entity_poly.entity_id
_entity_poly.type
_entity_poly.pdbx_seq_one_letter_code
_entity_poly.pdbx_strand_id
1 'polypeptide(L)'
;MKLKEILQRQLTEAAEKEGYTPHSVVITSSKDEKHGDLSSSLPLSLAKAAKKSPMEIAETIIGKIEIDDQIVADIFPSPPGFINFIIKASYYQSLVSEIIKAGNTYGQSDKGKNKTANVEFVSANPTGPLTIGHGRNAVIGDTVANILENHGYKVTREYYFNDAGRQMRLLGQSVEARYFELVGKEIEFPNDGYEGNYIKDIAQSILDEHGKSLLPSDPLFKENAEKVIFADIENSLVNLGIHFDQFTNEKTFYENGEIDRFLDELKAKNLIYEKDDATWFRTTELGKDQDRVYIKSTGEPTYRVPDTAYHRDKINRGFDLIIDIFGADHADTYPDVLLALEALGLKTDHIRVLLYQFVTLLRNGKKIKMSTRKANFITMDELVNEVSADVVRYFFIMRGMNSHLNFDMDLAADQSEKNPVFYLQYAHARICNIIKHGESLGVDPQAHFDTLLLTSSSELELLKTAGQFPEIMDNVNETLEPQGIANYLQELATKFHKFYAECRVITDDNKLTSARIALINSVKIVLANGFKILGISAPERM
;
A
#
# COMPACT_ATOMS: atom_id res chain seq x y z
N MET A 1 12.17 2.69 23.15
CA MET A 1 13.02 3.30 22.11
C MET A 1 13.62 2.17 21.29
N LYS A 2 13.59 2.27 19.97
CA LYS A 2 14.08 1.21 19.08
C LYS A 2 15.62 1.14 19.12
N LEU A 3 16.19 -0.05 18.92
CA LEU A 3 17.64 -0.28 19.00
C LEU A 3 18.44 0.75 18.18
N LYS A 4 18.06 0.96 16.92
CA LYS A 4 18.76 1.92 16.05
C LYS A 4 18.67 3.37 16.55
N GLU A 5 17.54 3.78 17.12
CA GLU A 5 17.37 5.11 17.71
C GLU A 5 18.30 5.32 18.92
N ILE A 6 18.48 4.29 19.75
CA ILE A 6 19.42 4.32 20.88
C ILE A 6 20.82 4.54 20.35
N LEU A 7 21.27 3.73 19.41
CA LEU A 7 22.61 3.80 18.85
C LEU A 7 22.85 5.09 18.05
N GLN A 8 21.84 5.60 17.31
CA GLN A 8 21.91 6.88 16.61
C GLN A 8 22.15 8.04 17.59
N ARG A 9 21.40 8.08 18.69
CA ARG A 9 21.58 9.07 19.73
C ARG A 9 22.98 8.99 20.34
N GLN A 10 23.43 7.78 20.72
CA GLN A 10 24.75 7.58 21.32
C GLN A 10 25.90 8.00 20.38
N LEU A 11 25.80 7.68 19.07
CA LEU A 11 26.75 8.11 18.05
C LEU A 11 26.73 9.63 17.85
N THR A 12 25.56 10.25 17.85
CA THR A 12 25.42 11.70 17.74
C THR A 12 26.11 12.39 18.90
N GLU A 13 25.79 12.00 20.12
CA GLU A 13 26.37 12.54 21.35
C GLU A 13 27.91 12.38 21.39
N ALA A 14 28.42 11.22 20.97
CA ALA A 14 29.86 10.96 20.91
C ALA A 14 30.56 11.82 19.85
N ALA A 15 29.96 12.00 18.69
CA ALA A 15 30.49 12.86 17.63
C ALA A 15 30.50 14.33 18.05
N GLU A 16 29.44 14.81 18.70
CA GLU A 16 29.35 16.20 19.20
C GLU A 16 30.37 16.49 20.30
N LYS A 17 30.65 15.54 21.21
CA LYS A 17 31.71 15.64 22.23
C LYS A 17 33.10 15.87 21.62
N GLU A 18 33.33 15.38 20.39
CA GLU A 18 34.57 15.57 19.65
C GLU A 18 34.55 16.76 18.66
N GLY A 19 33.49 17.59 18.75
CA GLY A 19 33.34 18.80 17.93
C GLY A 19 32.89 18.55 16.50
N TYR A 20 32.42 17.35 16.19
CA TYR A 20 31.79 17.07 14.91
C TYR A 20 30.31 17.49 14.94
N THR A 21 29.77 17.90 13.78
CA THR A 21 28.37 18.28 13.65
C THR A 21 27.69 17.32 12.65
N PRO A 22 27.15 16.17 13.10
CA PRO A 22 26.46 15.25 12.22
C PRO A 22 25.12 15.84 11.75
N HIS A 23 24.88 15.87 10.43
CA HIS A 23 23.58 16.24 9.87
C HIS A 23 22.55 15.12 10.00
N SER A 24 23.01 13.87 9.87
CA SER A 24 22.21 12.66 10.08
C SER A 24 23.12 11.49 10.45
N VAL A 25 22.64 10.62 11.32
CA VAL A 25 23.30 9.37 11.67
C VAL A 25 22.48 8.22 11.14
N VAL A 26 23.01 7.48 10.16
CA VAL A 26 22.36 6.33 9.56
C VAL A 26 22.95 5.06 10.14
N ILE A 27 22.08 4.14 10.60
CA ILE A 27 22.45 2.80 11.05
C ILE A 27 21.73 1.78 10.18
N THR A 28 22.49 0.86 9.60
CA THR A 28 22.00 -0.19 8.73
C THR A 28 22.32 -1.56 9.29
N SER A 29 21.52 -2.56 8.99
CA SER A 29 21.83 -3.96 9.29
C SER A 29 22.99 -4.43 8.41
N SER A 30 23.97 -5.12 9.00
CA SER A 30 25.09 -5.71 8.26
C SER A 30 24.62 -6.95 7.50
N LYS A 31 25.13 -7.13 6.28
CA LYS A 31 24.87 -8.33 5.47
C LYS A 31 25.89 -9.45 5.72
N ASP A 32 27.07 -9.10 6.22
CA ASP A 32 28.17 -10.01 6.51
C ASP A 32 28.43 -10.01 8.01
N GLU A 33 28.41 -11.17 8.64
CA GLU A 33 28.66 -11.35 10.08
C GLU A 33 30.00 -10.77 10.54
N LYS A 34 31.00 -10.66 9.66
CA LYS A 34 32.29 -10.02 9.95
C LYS A 34 32.17 -8.55 10.30
N HIS A 35 31.07 -7.92 9.92
CA HIS A 35 30.77 -6.51 10.20
C HIS A 35 29.77 -6.35 11.36
N GLY A 36 29.57 -7.39 12.17
CA GLY A 36 28.64 -7.38 13.28
C GLY A 36 27.17 -7.36 12.84
N ASP A 37 26.28 -6.92 13.74
CA ASP A 37 24.82 -6.88 13.49
C ASP A 37 24.37 -5.59 12.80
N LEU A 38 24.97 -4.46 13.21
CA LEU A 38 24.62 -3.13 12.74
C LEU A 38 25.86 -2.33 12.38
N SER A 39 25.74 -1.41 11.44
CA SER A 39 26.84 -0.59 10.97
C SER A 39 26.41 0.86 10.72
N SER A 40 27.28 1.82 11.00
CA SER A 40 27.09 3.24 10.67
C SER A 40 28.19 3.77 9.77
N SER A 41 27.81 4.50 8.73
CA SER A 41 28.71 5.22 7.83
C SER A 41 28.99 6.66 8.29
N LEU A 42 28.65 7.03 9.52
CA LEU A 42 28.82 8.39 10.05
C LEU A 42 30.22 8.97 9.82
N PRO A 43 31.33 8.25 10.09
CA PRO A 43 32.68 8.80 9.89
C PRO A 43 32.97 9.18 8.44
N LEU A 44 32.41 8.42 7.47
CA LEU A 44 32.55 8.73 6.04
C LEU A 44 31.90 10.08 5.69
N SER A 45 30.73 10.38 6.28
CA SER A 45 30.01 11.64 6.06
C SER A 45 30.73 12.84 6.66
N LEU A 46 31.47 12.66 7.75
CA LEU A 46 32.20 13.69 8.48
C LEU A 46 33.59 13.98 7.92
N ALA A 47 34.21 13.04 7.22
CA ALA A 47 35.61 13.10 6.80
C ALA A 47 36.01 14.36 6.04
N LYS A 48 35.15 14.79 5.07
CA LYS A 48 35.42 15.98 4.26
C LYS A 48 35.42 17.27 5.10
N ALA A 49 34.49 17.42 6.01
CA ALA A 49 34.37 18.60 6.87
C ALA A 49 35.48 18.62 7.94
N ALA A 50 35.78 17.46 8.52
CA ALA A 50 36.81 17.31 9.55
C ALA A 50 38.23 17.33 9.02
N LYS A 51 38.45 17.14 7.70
CA LYS A 51 39.78 16.99 7.05
C LYS A 51 40.63 15.88 7.68
N LYS A 52 40.00 14.80 8.13
CA LYS A 52 40.60 13.62 8.73
C LYS A 52 40.22 12.35 7.96
N SER A 53 40.98 11.29 8.13
CA SER A 53 40.60 10.00 7.54
C SER A 53 39.32 9.46 8.22
N PRO A 54 38.41 8.79 7.47
CA PRO A 54 37.23 8.20 8.08
C PRO A 54 37.55 7.18 9.18
N MET A 55 38.65 6.43 9.06
CA MET A 55 39.10 5.47 10.09
C MET A 55 39.47 6.19 11.39
N GLU A 56 40.26 7.27 11.29
CA GLU A 56 40.64 8.09 12.45
C GLU A 56 39.41 8.68 13.17
N ILE A 57 38.42 9.15 12.39
CA ILE A 57 37.16 9.64 12.95
C ILE A 57 36.38 8.51 13.64
N ALA A 58 36.33 7.32 13.02
CA ALA A 58 35.67 6.16 13.62
C ALA A 58 36.29 5.77 14.96
N GLU A 59 37.61 5.69 15.03
CA GLU A 59 38.36 5.37 16.27
C GLU A 59 38.13 6.45 17.35
N THR A 60 38.11 7.74 16.94
CA THR A 60 37.86 8.86 17.86
C THR A 60 36.45 8.79 18.44
N ILE A 61 35.42 8.54 17.62
CA ILE A 61 34.04 8.43 18.08
C ILE A 61 33.86 7.21 18.98
N ILE A 62 34.44 6.04 18.61
CA ILE A 62 34.39 4.83 19.42
C ILE A 62 35.01 5.06 20.80
N GLY A 63 36.10 5.81 20.89
CA GLY A 63 36.72 6.14 22.16
C GLY A 63 35.90 7.03 23.09
N LYS A 64 34.81 7.63 22.60
CA LYS A 64 33.94 8.55 23.34
C LYS A 64 32.47 8.13 23.45
N ILE A 65 32.08 7.08 22.74
CA ILE A 65 30.70 6.60 22.78
C ILE A 65 30.44 5.91 24.14
N GLU A 66 29.35 6.30 24.75
CA GLU A 66 28.83 5.64 25.95
C GLU A 66 27.79 4.59 25.51
N ILE A 67 28.23 3.35 25.38
CA ILE A 67 27.35 2.24 24.98
C ILE A 67 26.60 1.67 26.20
N ASP A 68 25.37 1.19 25.91
CA ASP A 68 24.62 0.42 26.90
C ASP A 68 25.13 -1.03 26.91
N ASP A 69 25.85 -1.38 27.98
CA ASP A 69 26.41 -2.73 28.20
C ASP A 69 25.33 -3.82 28.28
N GLN A 70 24.07 -3.50 28.44
CA GLN A 70 22.99 -4.49 28.39
C GLN A 70 22.62 -4.84 26.96
N ILE A 71 22.91 -3.95 26.01
CA ILE A 71 22.50 -4.06 24.60
C ILE A 71 23.69 -4.45 23.71
N VAL A 72 24.82 -3.73 23.83
CA VAL A 72 25.96 -3.87 22.92
C VAL A 72 27.02 -4.78 23.55
N ALA A 73 27.45 -5.80 22.80
CA ALA A 73 28.51 -6.69 23.18
C ALA A 73 29.88 -6.13 22.79
N ASP A 74 29.99 -5.54 21.61
CA ASP A 74 31.25 -5.00 21.08
C ASP A 74 30.96 -3.89 20.05
N ILE A 75 31.94 -2.97 19.91
CA ILE A 75 31.95 -1.90 18.93
C ILE A 75 33.35 -1.76 18.33
N PHE A 76 33.44 -1.76 17.01
CA PHE A 76 34.73 -1.74 16.33
C PHE A 76 34.67 -0.99 14.99
N PRO A 77 35.80 -0.35 14.56
CA PRO A 77 35.87 0.28 13.28
C PRO A 77 36.19 -0.74 12.17
N SER A 78 35.75 -0.48 10.93
CA SER A 78 36.18 -1.25 9.77
C SER A 78 36.39 -0.36 8.54
N PRO A 79 37.34 -0.72 7.63
CA PRO A 79 37.58 0.03 6.40
C PRO A 79 36.31 0.14 5.55
N PRO A 80 36.11 1.29 4.87
CA PRO A 80 36.98 2.48 4.86
C PRO A 80 36.69 3.50 6.00
N GLY A 81 35.91 3.17 6.99
CA GLY A 81 35.55 4.05 8.13
C GLY A 81 34.13 3.83 8.61
N PHE A 82 33.67 2.59 8.64
CA PHE A 82 32.41 2.21 9.29
C PHE A 82 32.62 1.99 10.80
N ILE A 83 31.59 2.27 11.57
CA ILE A 83 31.48 1.85 12.97
C ILE A 83 30.49 0.70 13.02
N ASN A 84 30.93 -0.45 13.53
CA ASN A 84 30.15 -1.68 13.58
C ASN A 84 29.80 -2.04 15.03
N PHE A 85 28.63 -2.64 15.21
CA PHE A 85 28.10 -3.05 16.51
C PHE A 85 27.79 -4.54 16.51
N ILE A 86 28.21 -5.22 17.54
CA ILE A 86 27.73 -6.56 17.88
C ILE A 86 26.75 -6.42 19.04
N ILE A 87 25.53 -6.88 18.81
CA ILE A 87 24.45 -6.79 19.79
C ILE A 87 24.42 -8.06 20.62
N LYS A 88 24.22 -7.92 21.95
CA LYS A 88 24.14 -9.08 22.85
C LYS A 88 22.97 -9.99 22.49
N ALA A 89 23.19 -11.29 22.52
CA ALA A 89 22.14 -12.29 22.34
C ALA A 89 21.00 -12.09 23.35
N SER A 90 21.31 -11.70 24.60
CA SER A 90 20.33 -11.41 25.65
C SER A 90 19.33 -10.29 25.26
N TYR A 91 19.77 -9.29 24.48
CA TYR A 91 18.88 -8.27 23.96
C TYR A 91 17.83 -8.88 23.01
N TYR A 92 18.27 -9.67 22.02
CA TYR A 92 17.35 -10.34 21.08
C TYR A 92 16.44 -11.33 21.81
N GLN A 93 16.96 -12.07 22.77
CA GLN A 93 16.20 -13.01 23.60
C GLN A 93 15.11 -12.30 24.41
N SER A 94 15.33 -11.06 24.87
CA SER A 94 14.33 -10.28 25.60
C SER A 94 13.13 -9.87 24.74
N LEU A 95 13.33 -9.75 23.40
CA LEU A 95 12.26 -9.38 22.45
C LEU A 95 11.11 -10.39 22.42
N VAL A 96 11.35 -11.67 22.75
CA VAL A 96 10.27 -12.67 22.86
C VAL A 96 9.18 -12.20 23.81
N SER A 97 9.59 -11.80 25.02
CA SER A 97 8.65 -11.31 26.05
C SER A 97 7.98 -10.01 25.64
N GLU A 98 8.72 -9.12 24.98
CA GLU A 98 8.18 -7.85 24.47
C GLU A 98 7.11 -8.10 23.40
N ILE A 99 7.39 -8.95 22.40
CA ILE A 99 6.47 -9.28 21.31
C ILE A 99 5.20 -9.95 21.88
N ILE A 100 5.35 -10.93 22.76
CA ILE A 100 4.20 -11.63 23.35
C ILE A 100 3.35 -10.66 24.18
N LYS A 101 3.95 -9.79 24.96
CA LYS A 101 3.26 -8.78 25.77
C LYS A 101 2.51 -7.76 24.91
N ALA A 102 3.13 -7.30 23.83
CA ALA A 102 2.52 -6.35 22.92
C ALA A 102 1.40 -6.99 22.07
N GLY A 103 1.53 -8.28 21.72
CA GLY A 103 0.53 -9.03 20.98
C GLY A 103 0.16 -8.35 19.65
N ASN A 104 -1.11 -8.10 19.44
CA ASN A 104 -1.63 -7.48 18.21
C ASN A 104 -1.24 -6.00 18.03
N THR A 105 -0.61 -5.37 19.03
CA THR A 105 -0.11 -3.99 18.92
C THR A 105 1.38 -3.92 18.59
N TYR A 106 2.08 -5.06 18.52
CA TYR A 106 3.49 -5.07 18.14
C TYR A 106 3.67 -4.57 16.71
N GLY A 107 4.50 -3.57 16.52
CA GLY A 107 4.69 -2.86 15.24
C GLY A 107 3.80 -1.63 15.06
N GLN A 108 2.89 -1.33 15.99
CA GLN A 108 2.12 -0.09 15.98
C GLN A 108 2.94 1.10 16.51
N SER A 109 2.54 2.30 16.12
CA SER A 109 3.08 3.55 16.67
C SER A 109 2.04 4.65 16.74
N ASP A 110 2.34 5.71 17.48
CA ASP A 110 1.49 6.90 17.66
C ASP A 110 1.92 8.09 16.75
N LYS A 111 2.68 7.85 15.67
CA LYS A 111 3.18 8.93 14.77
C LYS A 111 2.05 9.77 14.15
N GLY A 112 0.92 9.13 13.87
CA GLY A 112 -0.30 9.74 13.33
C GLY A 112 -1.36 10.09 14.37
N LYS A 113 -1.06 9.98 15.67
CA LYS A 113 -2.02 10.25 16.74
C LYS A 113 -2.60 11.65 16.65
N ASN A 114 -3.92 11.76 16.70
CA ASN A 114 -4.68 12.98 16.51
C ASN A 114 -4.56 13.63 15.12
N LYS A 115 -4.04 12.89 14.12
CA LYS A 115 -4.00 13.33 12.72
C LYS A 115 -5.02 12.57 11.89
N THR A 116 -5.52 13.23 10.87
CA THR A 116 -6.45 12.67 9.89
C THR A 116 -5.74 12.44 8.56
N ALA A 117 -6.11 11.38 7.85
CA ALA A 117 -5.63 11.13 6.50
C ALA A 117 -6.79 10.79 5.58
N ASN A 118 -6.75 11.31 4.36
CA ASN A 118 -7.62 10.89 3.27
C ASN A 118 -6.80 10.01 2.33
N VAL A 119 -7.35 8.86 1.94
CA VAL A 119 -6.73 7.97 0.94
C VAL A 119 -7.73 7.72 -0.16
N GLU A 120 -7.50 8.33 -1.33
CA GLU A 120 -8.28 8.10 -2.54
C GLU A 120 -7.68 6.99 -3.37
N PHE A 121 -8.52 6.03 -3.75
CA PHE A 121 -8.08 4.93 -4.59
C PHE A 121 -9.25 4.28 -5.34
N VAL A 122 -8.95 3.45 -6.33
CA VAL A 122 -9.85 2.89 -7.34
C VAL A 122 -10.40 3.97 -8.26
N SER A 123 -11.36 4.76 -7.81
CA SER A 123 -11.99 5.89 -8.52
C SER A 123 -12.30 5.57 -10.01
N ALA A 124 -12.75 4.32 -10.25
CA ALA A 124 -13.08 3.86 -11.60
C ALA A 124 -14.43 4.38 -12.03
N ASN A 125 -14.54 4.76 -13.30
CA ASN A 125 -15.82 5.16 -13.88
C ASN A 125 -16.78 3.97 -13.91
N PRO A 126 -18.07 4.15 -13.56
CA PRO A 126 -19.06 3.07 -13.48
C PRO A 126 -19.57 2.66 -14.87
N THR A 127 -18.65 2.22 -15.71
CA THR A 127 -18.94 1.82 -17.10
C THR A 127 -18.87 0.31 -17.34
N GLY A 128 -18.56 -0.45 -16.30
CA GLY A 128 -18.50 -1.90 -16.33
C GLY A 128 -17.79 -2.48 -15.10
N PRO A 129 -17.64 -3.80 -15.03
CA PRO A 129 -16.98 -4.50 -13.93
C PRO A 129 -15.54 -4.04 -13.70
N LEU A 130 -15.05 -4.14 -12.47
CA LEU A 130 -13.67 -3.83 -12.16
C LEU A 130 -12.70 -4.74 -12.92
N THR A 131 -11.70 -4.11 -13.52
CA THR A 131 -10.59 -4.81 -14.18
C THR A 131 -9.45 -5.07 -13.21
N ILE A 132 -8.51 -5.91 -13.60
CA ILE A 132 -7.31 -6.23 -12.82
C ILE A 132 -6.44 -5.00 -12.51
N GLY A 133 -6.43 -4.01 -13.41
CA GLY A 133 -5.76 -2.74 -13.16
C GLY A 133 -6.37 -1.98 -11.98
N HIS A 134 -7.70 -1.92 -11.92
CA HIS A 134 -8.45 -1.36 -10.78
C HIS A 134 -8.20 -2.15 -9.50
N GLY A 135 -8.10 -3.49 -9.58
CA GLY A 135 -7.77 -4.35 -8.44
C GLY A 135 -6.40 -4.07 -7.83
N ARG A 136 -5.37 -3.80 -8.66
CA ARG A 136 -4.06 -3.41 -8.14
C ARG A 136 -4.13 -2.08 -7.39
N ASN A 137 -4.82 -1.09 -7.94
CA ASN A 137 -5.07 0.18 -7.30
C ASN A 137 -5.78 -0.01 -5.95
N ALA A 138 -6.87 -0.79 -5.95
CA ALA A 138 -7.67 -1.08 -4.77
C ALA A 138 -6.84 -1.67 -3.62
N VAL A 139 -6.03 -2.68 -3.92
CA VAL A 139 -5.20 -3.36 -2.90
C VAL A 139 -4.08 -2.46 -2.39
N ILE A 140 -3.43 -1.69 -3.26
CA ILE A 140 -2.42 -0.70 -2.84
C ILE A 140 -3.05 0.32 -1.91
N GLY A 141 -4.20 0.91 -2.29
CA GLY A 141 -4.88 1.95 -1.54
C GLY A 141 -5.31 1.48 -0.16
N ASP A 142 -5.97 0.35 -0.09
CA ASP A 142 -6.40 -0.23 1.18
C ASP A 142 -5.20 -0.58 2.09
N THR A 143 -4.12 -1.12 1.51
CA THR A 143 -2.92 -1.45 2.30
C THR A 143 -2.23 -0.18 2.82
N VAL A 144 -2.17 0.90 2.02
CA VAL A 144 -1.66 2.21 2.48
C VAL A 144 -2.52 2.76 3.61
N ALA A 145 -3.84 2.65 3.50
CA ALA A 145 -4.77 3.05 4.57
C ALA A 145 -4.49 2.25 5.86
N ASN A 146 -4.35 0.91 5.75
CA ASN A 146 -4.03 0.04 6.89
C ASN A 146 -2.67 0.39 7.55
N ILE A 147 -1.66 0.76 6.76
CA ILE A 147 -0.35 1.22 7.26
C ILE A 147 -0.53 2.50 8.09
N LEU A 148 -1.28 3.47 7.60
CA LEU A 148 -1.54 4.73 8.30
C LEU A 148 -2.33 4.50 9.59
N GLU A 149 -3.37 3.67 9.56
CA GLU A 149 -4.14 3.29 10.76
C GLU A 149 -3.26 2.60 11.81
N ASN A 150 -2.34 1.72 11.37
CA ASN A 150 -1.37 1.07 12.26
C ASN A 150 -0.44 2.08 12.96
N HIS A 151 -0.26 3.26 12.38
CA HIS A 151 0.53 4.37 12.94
C HIS A 151 -0.32 5.43 13.65
N GLY A 152 -1.62 5.16 13.89
CA GLY A 152 -2.51 5.99 14.70
C GLY A 152 -3.21 7.12 13.94
N TYR A 153 -3.14 7.19 12.63
CA TYR A 153 -3.96 8.10 11.84
C TYR A 153 -5.43 7.70 11.87
N LYS A 154 -6.33 8.69 11.89
CA LYS A 154 -7.73 8.48 11.56
C LYS A 154 -7.87 8.58 10.03
N VAL A 155 -8.02 7.44 9.37
CA VAL A 155 -8.07 7.36 7.90
C VAL A 155 -9.51 7.45 7.41
N THR A 156 -9.72 8.16 6.30
CA THR A 156 -10.93 8.14 5.47
C THR A 156 -10.57 7.55 4.12
N ARG A 157 -11.12 6.37 3.78
CA ARG A 157 -11.00 5.74 2.46
C ARG A 157 -12.03 6.34 1.55
N GLU A 158 -11.61 6.97 0.46
CA GLU A 158 -12.48 7.73 -0.43
C GLU A 158 -12.42 7.20 -1.86
N TYR A 159 -13.61 7.09 -2.45
CA TYR A 159 -13.81 6.74 -3.84
C TYR A 159 -14.38 7.96 -4.58
N TYR A 160 -13.67 8.44 -5.60
CA TYR A 160 -14.17 9.48 -6.48
C TYR A 160 -14.95 8.87 -7.63
N PHE A 161 -16.18 9.33 -7.79
CA PHE A 161 -17.16 8.71 -8.67
C PHE A 161 -17.52 9.66 -9.82
N ASN A 162 -17.08 9.32 -11.02
CA ASN A 162 -17.44 10.10 -12.21
C ASN A 162 -18.70 9.52 -12.87
N ASP A 163 -19.85 10.13 -12.61
CA ASP A 163 -21.16 9.81 -13.16
C ASP A 163 -21.61 10.77 -14.28
N ALA A 164 -20.71 11.66 -14.73
CA ALA A 164 -20.97 12.67 -15.72
C ALA A 164 -20.29 12.38 -17.08
N GLY A 165 -20.59 13.21 -18.07
CA GLY A 165 -19.86 13.25 -19.33
C GLY A 165 -20.25 12.20 -20.38
N ARG A 166 -19.36 12.05 -21.39
CA ARG A 166 -19.61 11.23 -22.60
C ARG A 166 -19.74 9.74 -22.29
N GLN A 167 -18.94 9.23 -21.35
CA GLN A 167 -18.94 7.78 -21.04
C GLN A 167 -20.29 7.33 -20.48
N MET A 168 -20.87 8.10 -19.58
CA MET A 168 -22.17 7.78 -18.99
C MET A 168 -23.33 7.91 -20.00
N ARG A 169 -23.25 8.86 -20.95
CA ARG A 169 -24.21 8.94 -22.06
C ARG A 169 -24.11 7.69 -22.94
N LEU A 170 -22.91 7.28 -23.33
CA LEU A 170 -22.68 6.06 -24.13
C LEU A 170 -23.15 4.79 -23.41
N LEU A 171 -22.95 4.72 -22.10
CA LEU A 171 -23.46 3.61 -21.29
C LEU A 171 -24.97 3.51 -21.37
N GLY A 172 -25.69 4.61 -21.10
CA GLY A 172 -27.14 4.67 -21.21
C GLY A 172 -27.65 4.28 -22.61
N GLN A 173 -27.04 4.81 -23.69
CA GLN A 173 -27.35 4.47 -25.06
C GLN A 173 -27.09 3.00 -25.40
N SER A 174 -26.02 2.40 -24.84
CA SER A 174 -25.72 0.97 -25.03
C SER A 174 -26.81 0.08 -24.41
N VAL A 175 -27.25 0.41 -23.19
CA VAL A 175 -28.33 -0.31 -22.50
C VAL A 175 -29.67 -0.09 -23.24
N GLU A 176 -29.96 1.12 -23.66
CA GLU A 176 -31.14 1.44 -24.48
C GLU A 176 -31.20 0.59 -25.75
N ALA A 177 -30.10 0.52 -26.51
CA ALA A 177 -30.06 -0.26 -27.75
C ALA A 177 -30.35 -1.75 -27.47
N ARG A 178 -29.77 -2.33 -26.39
CA ARG A 178 -30.03 -3.74 -25.99
C ARG A 178 -31.47 -3.95 -25.51
N TYR A 179 -32.04 -2.99 -24.78
CA TYR A 179 -33.44 -3.07 -24.37
C TYR A 179 -34.37 -3.09 -25.58
N PHE A 180 -34.18 -2.19 -26.57
CA PHE A 180 -35.01 -2.18 -27.75
C PHE A 180 -34.81 -3.41 -28.63
N GLU A 181 -33.61 -3.97 -28.71
CA GLU A 181 -33.37 -5.26 -29.36
C GLU A 181 -34.23 -6.39 -28.72
N LEU A 182 -34.32 -6.45 -27.39
CA LEU A 182 -35.17 -7.39 -26.64
C LEU A 182 -36.67 -7.18 -26.89
N VAL A 183 -37.10 -5.94 -27.14
CA VAL A 183 -38.50 -5.61 -27.44
C VAL A 183 -38.85 -5.82 -28.91
N GLY A 184 -37.88 -6.19 -29.77
CA GLY A 184 -38.07 -6.40 -31.21
C GLY A 184 -38.09 -5.12 -32.03
N LYS A 185 -37.47 -4.05 -31.56
CA LYS A 185 -37.28 -2.77 -32.28
C LYS A 185 -35.82 -2.58 -32.59
N GLU A 186 -35.49 -2.13 -33.80
CA GLU A 186 -34.12 -1.79 -34.18
C GLU A 186 -33.80 -0.35 -33.76
N ILE A 187 -32.76 -0.17 -32.94
CA ILE A 187 -32.11 1.11 -32.69
C ILE A 187 -30.61 0.91 -32.98
N GLU A 188 -30.00 1.90 -33.63
CA GLU A 188 -28.59 1.88 -33.96
C GLU A 188 -27.76 1.80 -32.66
N PHE A 189 -26.87 0.78 -32.56
CA PHE A 189 -25.94 0.66 -31.43
C PHE A 189 -24.91 1.78 -31.51
N PRO A 190 -24.62 2.49 -30.39
CA PRO A 190 -23.76 3.66 -30.43
C PRO A 190 -22.33 3.28 -30.82
N ASN A 191 -21.73 4.11 -31.69
CA ASN A 191 -20.31 4.02 -31.99
C ASN A 191 -19.51 4.21 -30.69
N ASP A 192 -18.52 3.38 -30.43
CA ASP A 192 -17.78 3.29 -29.15
C ASP A 192 -18.63 2.84 -27.94
N GLY A 193 -19.80 2.26 -28.13
CA GLY A 193 -20.67 1.73 -27.08
C GLY A 193 -20.06 0.52 -26.35
N TYR A 194 -20.67 0.19 -25.23
CA TYR A 194 -20.23 -0.93 -24.38
C TYR A 194 -20.93 -2.21 -24.82
N GLU A 195 -20.15 -3.23 -25.24
CA GLU A 195 -20.68 -4.47 -25.85
C GLU A 195 -20.77 -5.65 -24.86
N GLY A 196 -20.36 -5.47 -23.59
CA GLY A 196 -20.29 -6.54 -22.59
C GLY A 196 -21.64 -7.19 -22.30
N ASN A 197 -21.62 -8.47 -21.88
CA ASN A 197 -22.84 -9.20 -21.51
C ASN A 197 -23.60 -8.50 -20.38
N TYR A 198 -22.89 -7.87 -19.44
CA TYR A 198 -23.51 -7.08 -18.36
C TYR A 198 -24.48 -6.00 -18.88
N ILE A 199 -24.25 -5.42 -20.08
CA ILE A 199 -25.18 -4.46 -20.70
C ILE A 199 -26.50 -5.16 -21.09
N LYS A 200 -26.43 -6.41 -21.57
CA LYS A 200 -27.63 -7.19 -21.91
C LYS A 200 -28.40 -7.58 -20.65
N ASP A 201 -27.68 -7.95 -19.60
CA ASP A 201 -28.26 -8.33 -18.31
C ASP A 201 -28.99 -7.12 -17.67
N ILE A 202 -28.39 -5.92 -17.73
CA ILE A 202 -29.03 -4.67 -17.29
C ILE A 202 -30.28 -4.37 -18.14
N ALA A 203 -30.16 -4.49 -19.45
CA ALA A 203 -31.30 -4.25 -20.34
C ALA A 203 -32.46 -5.24 -20.10
N GLN A 204 -32.14 -6.51 -19.80
CA GLN A 204 -33.14 -7.51 -19.45
C GLN A 204 -33.79 -7.18 -18.09
N SER A 205 -33.02 -6.79 -17.09
CA SER A 205 -33.54 -6.36 -15.78
C SER A 205 -34.53 -5.17 -15.92
N ILE A 206 -34.18 -4.19 -16.74
CA ILE A 206 -35.08 -3.05 -17.06
C ILE A 206 -36.35 -3.54 -17.74
N LEU A 207 -36.26 -4.48 -18.69
CA LEU A 207 -37.42 -5.05 -19.36
C LEU A 207 -38.33 -5.81 -18.38
N ASP A 208 -37.73 -6.57 -17.44
CA ASP A 208 -38.48 -7.32 -16.44
C ASP A 208 -39.22 -6.41 -15.45
N GLU A 209 -38.62 -5.28 -15.07
CA GLU A 209 -39.19 -4.30 -14.14
C GLU A 209 -40.22 -3.35 -14.79
N HIS A 210 -39.91 -2.82 -15.98
CA HIS A 210 -40.70 -1.77 -16.63
C HIS A 210 -41.50 -2.25 -17.86
N GLY A 211 -41.36 -3.52 -18.23
CA GLY A 211 -42.00 -4.07 -19.42
C GLY A 211 -41.53 -3.37 -20.70
N LYS A 212 -42.44 -3.23 -21.67
CA LYS A 212 -42.17 -2.64 -23.00
C LYS A 212 -42.56 -1.17 -23.07
N SER A 213 -42.65 -0.47 -21.94
CA SER A 213 -43.26 0.86 -21.85
C SER A 213 -42.30 2.03 -22.08
N LEU A 214 -40.98 1.79 -21.98
CA LEU A 214 -39.98 2.85 -22.04
C LEU A 214 -39.85 3.40 -23.48
N LEU A 215 -39.59 4.70 -23.56
CA LEU A 215 -39.39 5.44 -24.81
C LEU A 215 -37.88 5.60 -25.09
N PRO A 216 -37.49 5.87 -26.34
CA PRO A 216 -36.10 6.24 -26.65
C PRO A 216 -35.64 7.45 -25.83
N SER A 217 -34.35 7.39 -25.39
CA SER A 217 -33.72 8.42 -24.57
C SER A 217 -34.30 8.58 -23.15
N ASP A 218 -34.99 7.56 -22.63
CA ASP A 218 -35.47 7.57 -21.26
C ASP A 218 -34.30 7.60 -20.29
N PRO A 219 -34.26 8.51 -19.30
CA PRO A 219 -33.17 8.59 -18.30
C PRO A 219 -32.93 7.30 -17.52
N LEU A 220 -33.97 6.48 -17.37
CA LEU A 220 -33.89 5.19 -16.66
C LEU A 220 -32.80 4.24 -17.21
N PHE A 221 -32.51 4.31 -18.51
CA PHE A 221 -31.43 3.46 -19.08
C PHE A 221 -30.08 3.79 -18.48
N LYS A 222 -29.76 5.07 -18.30
CA LYS A 222 -28.51 5.52 -17.66
C LYS A 222 -28.54 5.25 -16.17
N GLU A 223 -29.62 5.64 -15.48
CA GLU A 223 -29.76 5.57 -14.03
C GLU A 223 -29.69 4.13 -13.52
N ASN A 224 -30.38 3.19 -14.18
CA ASN A 224 -30.30 1.77 -13.83
C ASN A 224 -28.92 1.19 -14.11
N ALA A 225 -28.31 1.54 -15.26
CA ALA A 225 -26.97 1.07 -15.57
C ALA A 225 -25.95 1.51 -14.51
N GLU A 226 -25.98 2.78 -14.14
CA GLU A 226 -25.12 3.35 -13.10
C GLU A 226 -25.31 2.61 -11.76
N LYS A 227 -26.54 2.47 -11.31
CA LYS A 227 -26.90 1.80 -10.05
C LYS A 227 -26.42 0.35 -10.02
N VAL A 228 -26.67 -0.42 -11.07
CA VAL A 228 -26.31 -1.84 -11.13
C VAL A 228 -24.78 -2.01 -11.16
N ILE A 229 -24.09 -1.24 -12.01
CA ILE A 229 -22.63 -1.34 -12.13
C ILE A 229 -21.95 -0.87 -10.85
N PHE A 230 -22.46 0.18 -10.21
CA PHE A 230 -21.88 0.65 -8.95
C PHE A 230 -22.03 -0.38 -7.83
N ALA A 231 -23.19 -1.02 -7.70
CA ALA A 231 -23.40 -2.11 -6.75
C ALA A 231 -22.46 -3.32 -7.02
N ASP A 232 -22.21 -3.62 -8.30
CA ASP A 232 -21.25 -4.67 -8.68
C ASP A 232 -19.80 -4.31 -8.30
N ILE A 233 -19.40 -3.05 -8.52
CA ILE A 233 -18.11 -2.52 -8.08
C ILE A 233 -17.94 -2.64 -6.56
N GLU A 234 -18.94 -2.21 -5.77
CA GLU A 234 -18.91 -2.32 -4.31
C GLU A 234 -18.79 -3.77 -3.87
N ASN A 235 -19.55 -4.70 -4.45
CA ASN A 235 -19.48 -6.12 -4.14
C ASN A 235 -18.10 -6.71 -4.46
N SER A 236 -17.51 -6.37 -5.61
CA SER A 236 -16.16 -6.82 -5.98
C SER A 236 -15.11 -6.35 -4.98
N LEU A 237 -15.23 -5.11 -4.48
CA LEU A 237 -14.32 -4.56 -3.47
C LEU A 237 -14.51 -5.23 -2.11
N VAL A 238 -15.76 -5.48 -1.69
CA VAL A 238 -16.08 -6.24 -0.46
C VAL A 238 -15.52 -7.66 -0.52
N ASN A 239 -15.59 -8.33 -1.67
CA ASN A 239 -14.99 -9.66 -1.89
C ASN A 239 -13.46 -9.66 -1.74
N LEU A 240 -12.81 -8.51 -1.95
CA LEU A 240 -11.40 -8.29 -1.63
C LEU A 240 -11.15 -7.87 -0.18
N GLY A 241 -12.19 -7.73 0.65
CA GLY A 241 -12.11 -7.21 2.01
C GLY A 241 -11.85 -5.70 2.08
N ILE A 242 -12.25 -4.95 1.05
CA ILE A 242 -12.03 -3.50 0.94
C ILE A 242 -13.35 -2.76 1.11
N HIS A 243 -13.35 -1.75 1.99
CA HIS A 243 -14.51 -0.91 2.29
C HIS A 243 -14.14 0.55 2.16
N PHE A 244 -15.07 1.37 1.69
CA PHE A 244 -14.93 2.81 1.60
C PHE A 244 -15.77 3.52 2.65
N ASP A 245 -15.24 4.61 3.18
CA ASP A 245 -15.94 5.46 4.15
C ASP A 245 -16.74 6.57 3.46
N GLN A 246 -16.27 6.98 2.27
CA GLN A 246 -16.85 8.09 1.52
C GLN A 246 -16.83 7.83 0.01
N PHE A 247 -17.96 8.15 -0.62
CA PHE A 247 -18.10 8.23 -2.07
C PHE A 247 -18.35 9.69 -2.44
N THR A 248 -17.46 10.26 -3.27
CA THR A 248 -17.58 11.65 -3.71
C THR A 248 -17.93 11.67 -5.19
N ASN A 249 -19.02 12.34 -5.50
CA ASN A 249 -19.59 12.39 -6.84
C ASN A 249 -19.11 13.64 -7.59
N GLU A 250 -18.54 13.48 -8.78
CA GLU A 250 -18.05 14.57 -9.62
C GLU A 250 -19.15 15.60 -9.94
N LYS A 251 -20.35 15.14 -10.20
CA LYS A 251 -21.50 15.99 -10.55
C LYS A 251 -21.78 17.06 -9.49
N THR A 252 -21.51 16.77 -8.23
CA THR A 252 -21.69 17.70 -7.11
C THR A 252 -20.93 19.01 -7.31
N PHE A 253 -19.72 18.95 -7.90
CA PHE A 253 -18.88 20.13 -8.13
C PHE A 253 -19.40 21.05 -9.24
N TYR A 254 -20.17 20.49 -10.19
CA TYR A 254 -20.89 21.28 -11.17
C TYR A 254 -22.14 21.91 -10.57
N GLU A 255 -22.93 21.13 -9.83
CA GLU A 255 -24.23 21.56 -9.28
C GLU A 255 -24.08 22.62 -8.18
N ASN A 256 -23.03 22.55 -7.37
CA ASN A 256 -22.77 23.53 -6.29
C ASN A 256 -22.00 24.77 -6.76
N GLY A 257 -21.62 24.84 -8.06
CA GLY A 257 -20.90 25.97 -8.68
C GLY A 257 -19.43 26.08 -8.25
N GLU A 258 -18.82 25.02 -7.71
CA GLU A 258 -17.44 25.04 -7.29
C GLU A 258 -16.47 25.20 -8.46
N ILE A 259 -16.79 24.55 -9.59
CA ILE A 259 -16.00 24.66 -10.82
C ILE A 259 -15.99 26.09 -11.33
N ASP A 260 -17.14 26.73 -11.44
CA ASP A 260 -17.24 28.13 -11.91
C ASP A 260 -16.47 29.06 -10.98
N ARG A 261 -16.62 28.85 -9.67
CA ARG A 261 -15.92 29.66 -8.65
C ARG A 261 -14.41 29.63 -8.81
N PHE A 262 -13.79 28.47 -8.87
CA PHE A 262 -12.32 28.42 -8.97
C PHE A 262 -11.81 28.89 -10.34
N LEU A 263 -12.55 28.69 -11.43
CA LEU A 263 -12.22 29.23 -12.74
C LEU A 263 -12.24 30.77 -12.73
N ASP A 264 -13.25 31.39 -12.11
CA ASP A 264 -13.32 32.84 -11.95
C ASP A 264 -12.18 33.39 -11.07
N GLU A 265 -11.79 32.67 -10.02
CA GLU A 265 -10.64 33.02 -9.19
C GLU A 265 -9.31 32.98 -9.98
N LEU A 266 -9.10 31.94 -10.81
CA LEU A 266 -7.92 31.86 -11.69
C LEU A 266 -7.95 32.95 -12.77
N LYS A 267 -9.12 33.28 -13.30
CA LYS A 267 -9.32 34.37 -14.28
C LYS A 267 -9.01 35.74 -13.66
N ALA A 268 -9.45 35.97 -12.43
CA ALA A 268 -9.12 37.20 -11.68
C ALA A 268 -7.61 37.38 -11.45
N LYS A 269 -6.85 36.29 -11.43
CA LYS A 269 -5.37 36.26 -11.35
C LYS A 269 -4.69 36.32 -12.73
N ASN A 270 -5.43 36.53 -13.83
CA ASN A 270 -4.96 36.47 -15.22
C ASN A 270 -4.33 35.13 -15.63
N LEU A 271 -4.69 34.05 -14.97
CA LEU A 271 -4.18 32.69 -15.25
C LEU A 271 -5.08 31.90 -16.22
N ILE A 272 -6.25 32.42 -16.57
CA ILE A 272 -7.16 31.84 -17.56
C ILE A 272 -7.31 32.81 -18.74
N TYR A 273 -7.32 32.27 -19.97
CA TYR A 273 -7.56 33.03 -21.20
C TYR A 273 -8.26 32.17 -22.26
N GLU A 274 -8.93 32.84 -23.23
CA GLU A 274 -9.60 32.21 -24.34
C GLU A 274 -8.68 32.21 -25.57
N LYS A 275 -8.60 31.08 -26.26
CA LYS A 275 -7.87 30.94 -27.53
C LYS A 275 -8.45 29.75 -28.32
N ASP A 276 -8.69 29.95 -29.61
CA ASP A 276 -9.22 28.92 -30.54
C ASP A 276 -10.50 28.26 -30.01
N ASP A 277 -11.45 29.08 -29.51
CA ASP A 277 -12.72 28.68 -28.87
C ASP A 277 -12.55 27.76 -27.66
N ALA A 278 -11.35 27.69 -27.07
CA ALA A 278 -11.03 26.89 -25.88
C ALA A 278 -10.53 27.78 -24.74
N THR A 279 -10.81 27.35 -23.50
CA THR A 279 -10.30 28.02 -22.29
C THR A 279 -8.99 27.39 -21.87
N TRP A 280 -7.96 28.21 -21.68
CA TRP A 280 -6.60 27.80 -21.38
C TRP A 280 -6.14 28.28 -20.02
N PHE A 281 -5.41 27.42 -19.30
CA PHE A 281 -4.70 27.77 -18.06
C PHE A 281 -3.23 28.09 -18.38
N ARG A 282 -2.76 29.30 -17.94
CA ARG A 282 -1.40 29.82 -18.15
C ARG A 282 -0.38 29.14 -17.24
N THR A 283 -0.18 27.85 -17.42
CA THR A 283 0.80 27.11 -16.65
C THR A 283 2.24 27.54 -16.93
N THR A 284 2.50 28.21 -18.08
CA THR A 284 3.81 28.79 -18.39
C THR A 284 4.20 29.93 -17.44
N GLU A 285 3.25 30.74 -16.99
CA GLU A 285 3.47 31.78 -15.96
C GLU A 285 3.85 31.18 -14.60
N LEU A 286 3.59 29.88 -14.40
CA LEU A 286 3.85 29.12 -13.17
C LEU A 286 5.01 28.12 -13.36
N GLY A 287 5.83 28.29 -14.43
CA GLY A 287 7.07 27.55 -14.63
C GLY A 287 6.95 26.25 -15.43
N LYS A 288 5.81 26.00 -16.10
CA LYS A 288 5.67 24.86 -17.03
C LYS A 288 6.11 25.24 -18.45
N ASP A 289 6.36 24.23 -19.28
CA ASP A 289 6.83 24.42 -20.67
C ASP A 289 5.72 24.89 -21.62
N GLN A 290 4.45 24.60 -21.33
CA GLN A 290 3.31 24.94 -22.17
C GLN A 290 2.04 25.11 -21.36
N ASP A 291 1.13 25.97 -21.84
CA ASP A 291 -0.20 26.16 -21.25
C ASP A 291 -1.08 24.93 -21.46
N ARG A 292 -2.11 24.80 -20.61
CA ARG A 292 -3.01 23.64 -20.61
C ARG A 292 -4.44 24.02 -20.96
N VAL A 293 -5.08 23.21 -21.84
CA VAL A 293 -6.50 23.35 -22.10
C VAL A 293 -7.28 22.92 -20.85
N TYR A 294 -8.16 23.80 -20.38
CA TYR A 294 -9.09 23.53 -19.29
C TYR A 294 -10.47 23.17 -19.83
N ILE A 295 -11.01 24.01 -20.75
CA ILE A 295 -12.25 23.72 -21.44
C ILE A 295 -11.96 23.65 -22.94
N LYS A 296 -12.36 22.56 -23.56
CA LYS A 296 -12.20 22.33 -25.01
C LYS A 296 -13.08 23.27 -25.83
N SER A 297 -12.77 23.42 -27.10
CA SER A 297 -13.63 24.17 -28.06
C SER A 297 -15.05 23.60 -28.19
N THR A 298 -15.27 22.36 -27.77
CA THR A 298 -16.60 21.73 -27.67
C THR A 298 -17.42 22.20 -26.46
N GLY A 299 -16.81 23.00 -25.54
CA GLY A 299 -17.38 23.38 -24.25
C GLY A 299 -17.23 22.30 -23.14
N GLU A 300 -16.64 21.15 -23.46
CA GLU A 300 -16.41 20.11 -22.47
C GLU A 300 -15.13 20.41 -21.64
N PRO A 301 -15.18 20.32 -20.29
CA PRO A 301 -13.99 20.44 -19.45
C PRO A 301 -13.05 19.25 -19.66
N THR A 302 -11.75 19.50 -19.51
CA THR A 302 -10.75 18.42 -19.36
C THR A 302 -10.77 17.90 -17.93
N TYR A 303 -10.20 16.71 -17.69
CA TYR A 303 -10.13 16.10 -16.35
C TYR A 303 -9.49 17.01 -15.28
N ARG A 304 -8.58 17.92 -15.68
CA ARG A 304 -7.94 18.88 -14.77
C ARG A 304 -8.93 19.77 -14.02
N VAL A 305 -10.06 20.08 -14.65
CA VAL A 305 -11.06 21.00 -14.08
C VAL A 305 -11.80 20.37 -12.91
N PRO A 306 -12.51 19.22 -13.07
CA PRO A 306 -13.15 18.58 -11.94
C PRO A 306 -12.17 18.09 -10.89
N ASP A 307 -10.98 17.61 -11.28
CA ASP A 307 -9.94 17.17 -10.32
C ASP A 307 -9.45 18.34 -9.45
N THR A 308 -9.31 19.57 -10.00
CA THR A 308 -8.96 20.76 -9.22
C THR A 308 -10.03 21.09 -8.18
N ALA A 309 -11.30 21.05 -8.57
CA ALA A 309 -12.42 21.30 -7.66
C ALA A 309 -12.46 20.26 -6.52
N TYR A 310 -12.28 19.00 -6.86
CA TYR A 310 -12.27 17.90 -5.92
C TYR A 310 -11.09 17.97 -4.91
N HIS A 311 -9.89 18.23 -5.38
CA HIS A 311 -8.74 18.39 -4.48
C HIS A 311 -8.85 19.63 -3.61
N ARG A 312 -9.45 20.73 -4.11
CA ARG A 312 -9.82 21.89 -3.30
C ARG A 312 -10.78 21.50 -2.17
N ASP A 313 -11.78 20.66 -2.46
CA ASP A 313 -12.71 20.14 -1.46
C ASP A 313 -11.96 19.31 -0.38
N LYS A 314 -11.09 18.39 -0.78
CA LYS A 314 -10.26 17.61 0.16
C LYS A 314 -9.45 18.52 1.11
N ILE A 315 -8.78 19.55 0.56
CA ILE A 315 -8.02 20.51 1.37
C ILE A 315 -8.94 21.25 2.34
N ASN A 316 -10.13 21.69 1.88
CA ASN A 316 -11.09 22.43 2.71
C ASN A 316 -11.71 21.57 3.82
N ARG A 317 -11.75 20.25 3.66
CA ARG A 317 -12.14 19.30 4.72
C ARG A 317 -11.09 19.16 5.82
N GLY A 318 -9.87 19.68 5.62
CA GLY A 318 -8.87 19.85 6.66
C GLY A 318 -8.12 18.57 7.06
N PHE A 319 -7.87 17.66 6.12
CA PHE A 319 -7.01 16.51 6.37
C PHE A 319 -5.55 16.93 6.58
N ASP A 320 -4.87 16.28 7.54
CA ASP A 320 -3.44 16.49 7.78
C ASP A 320 -2.56 15.84 6.70
N LEU A 321 -3.09 14.81 6.02
CA LEU A 321 -2.43 14.08 4.94
C LEU A 321 -3.47 13.66 3.90
N ILE A 322 -3.20 13.93 2.64
CA ILE A 322 -4.01 13.49 1.49
C ILE A 322 -3.14 12.59 0.63
N ILE A 323 -3.64 11.40 0.30
CA ILE A 323 -2.94 10.42 -0.54
C ILE A 323 -3.85 10.04 -1.68
N ASP A 324 -3.36 10.23 -2.90
CA ASP A 324 -4.04 9.87 -4.14
C ASP A 324 -3.27 8.76 -4.85
N ILE A 325 -3.94 7.67 -5.21
CA ILE A 325 -3.31 6.52 -5.85
C ILE A 325 -3.79 6.42 -7.29
N PHE A 326 -2.92 6.78 -8.22
CA PHE A 326 -3.22 6.86 -9.64
C PHE A 326 -2.39 5.89 -10.49
N GLY A 327 -2.95 5.50 -11.64
CA GLY A 327 -2.18 4.84 -12.68
C GLY A 327 -1.08 5.76 -13.23
N ALA A 328 -0.02 5.16 -13.76
CA ALA A 328 1.12 5.90 -14.32
C ALA A 328 0.74 6.83 -15.49
N ASP A 329 -0.43 6.62 -16.11
CA ASP A 329 -1.00 7.48 -17.15
C ASP A 329 -1.44 8.86 -16.64
N HIS A 330 -1.61 9.03 -15.32
CA HIS A 330 -1.92 10.32 -14.69
C HIS A 330 -0.68 11.18 -14.38
N ALA A 331 0.54 10.67 -14.64
CA ALA A 331 1.79 11.36 -14.30
C ALA A 331 1.89 12.80 -14.87
N ASP A 332 1.31 13.05 -16.04
CA ASP A 332 1.33 14.35 -16.70
C ASP A 332 0.18 15.29 -16.27
N THR A 333 -0.85 14.76 -15.61
CA THR A 333 -2.06 15.54 -15.30
C THR A 333 -2.11 16.06 -13.87
N TYR A 334 -1.77 15.23 -12.89
CA TYR A 334 -1.85 15.63 -11.49
C TYR A 334 -0.95 16.82 -11.09
N PRO A 335 0.26 17.03 -11.70
CA PRO A 335 1.07 18.21 -11.36
C PRO A 335 0.41 19.52 -11.76
N ASP A 336 -0.45 19.51 -12.80
CA ASP A 336 -1.18 20.70 -13.23
C ASP A 336 -2.32 21.04 -12.26
N VAL A 337 -2.92 20.01 -11.63
CA VAL A 337 -3.93 20.18 -10.58
C VAL A 337 -3.31 20.82 -9.33
N LEU A 338 -2.16 20.30 -8.86
CA LEU A 338 -1.46 20.87 -7.72
C LEU A 338 -1.05 22.33 -7.98
N LEU A 339 -0.55 22.62 -9.18
CA LEU A 339 -0.17 23.96 -9.59
C LEU A 339 -1.35 24.94 -9.58
N ALA A 340 -2.54 24.50 -9.99
CA ALA A 340 -3.75 25.30 -9.93
C ALA A 340 -4.15 25.60 -8.48
N LEU A 341 -4.09 24.63 -7.60
CA LEU A 341 -4.38 24.79 -6.18
C LEU A 341 -3.41 25.79 -5.50
N GLU A 342 -2.11 25.67 -5.81
CA GLU A 342 -1.08 26.62 -5.33
C GLU A 342 -1.33 28.05 -5.85
N ALA A 343 -1.70 28.17 -7.13
CA ALA A 343 -2.08 29.45 -7.73
C ALA A 343 -3.33 30.06 -7.06
N LEU A 344 -4.23 29.24 -6.54
CA LEU A 344 -5.38 29.65 -5.73
C LEU A 344 -4.99 30.03 -4.28
N GLY A 345 -3.73 29.81 -3.88
CA GLY A 345 -3.21 30.12 -2.55
C GLY A 345 -3.39 28.99 -1.53
N LEU A 346 -3.68 27.78 -1.99
CA LEU A 346 -3.81 26.59 -1.14
C LEU A 346 -2.45 25.91 -0.94
N LYS A 347 -2.24 25.30 0.21
CA LYS A 347 -1.05 24.50 0.48
C LYS A 347 -1.23 23.10 -0.07
N THR A 348 -0.21 22.56 -0.74
CA THR A 348 -0.21 21.24 -1.36
C THR A 348 0.83 20.28 -0.79
N ASP A 349 1.68 20.75 0.13
CA ASP A 349 2.78 19.99 0.75
C ASP A 349 2.34 18.74 1.54
N HIS A 350 1.07 18.68 1.95
CA HIS A 350 0.45 17.53 2.62
C HIS A 350 -0.25 16.57 1.64
N ILE A 351 -0.19 16.83 0.33
CA ILE A 351 -0.74 15.94 -0.72
C ILE A 351 0.38 15.06 -1.26
N ARG A 352 0.19 13.74 -1.23
CA ARG A 352 1.13 12.76 -1.77
C ARG A 352 0.44 11.94 -2.86
N VAL A 353 0.97 11.99 -4.07
CA VAL A 353 0.48 11.19 -5.19
C VAL A 353 1.37 9.96 -5.36
N LEU A 354 0.76 8.79 -5.30
CA LEU A 354 1.41 7.49 -5.49
C LEU A 354 1.02 6.95 -6.87
N LEU A 355 2.02 6.74 -7.72
CA LEU A 355 1.80 6.22 -9.07
C LEU A 355 2.11 4.73 -9.11
N TYR A 356 1.22 3.94 -9.72
CA TYR A 356 1.46 2.52 -9.93
C TYR A 356 1.49 2.15 -11.42
N GLN A 357 2.30 1.15 -11.75
CA GLN A 357 2.45 0.63 -13.11
C GLN A 357 1.39 -0.44 -13.43
N PHE A 358 1.13 -0.62 -14.72
CA PHE A 358 0.16 -1.57 -15.24
C PHE A 358 0.43 -3.02 -14.85
N VAL A 359 -0.63 -3.83 -14.88
CA VAL A 359 -0.60 -5.28 -14.66
C VAL A 359 -0.73 -6.00 -16.00
N THR A 360 0.13 -7.00 -16.20
CA THR A 360 0.00 -7.97 -17.30
C THR A 360 -0.33 -9.33 -16.70
N LEU A 361 -1.40 -9.97 -17.17
CA LEU A 361 -1.69 -11.35 -16.83
C LEU A 361 -0.88 -12.31 -17.69
N LEU A 362 -0.33 -13.33 -17.04
CA LEU A 362 0.34 -14.46 -17.68
C LEU A 362 -0.41 -15.76 -17.37
N ARG A 363 -0.58 -16.62 -18.37
CA ARG A 363 -1.04 -18.01 -18.21
C ARG A 363 -0.21 -18.91 -19.12
N ASN A 364 0.35 -19.99 -18.59
CA ASN A 364 1.32 -20.85 -19.28
C ASN A 364 2.49 -20.04 -19.89
N GLY A 365 2.98 -19.04 -19.15
CA GLY A 365 4.06 -18.15 -19.57
C GLY A 365 3.70 -17.17 -20.71
N LYS A 366 2.44 -17.11 -21.15
CA LYS A 366 1.98 -16.25 -22.25
C LYS A 366 1.09 -15.13 -21.74
N LYS A 367 1.22 -13.93 -22.33
CA LYS A 367 0.34 -12.81 -22.03
C LYS A 367 -1.09 -13.08 -22.47
N ILE A 368 -2.04 -12.85 -21.58
CA ILE A 368 -3.46 -12.82 -21.91
C ILE A 368 -3.76 -11.42 -22.49
N LYS A 369 -4.26 -11.38 -23.73
CA LYS A 369 -4.68 -10.13 -24.37
C LYS A 369 -6.04 -9.72 -23.81
N MET A 370 -6.13 -8.50 -23.31
CA MET A 370 -7.38 -7.92 -22.78
C MET A 370 -7.79 -6.69 -23.56
N SER A 371 -9.09 -6.48 -23.68
CA SER A 371 -9.70 -5.28 -24.28
C SER A 371 -11.02 -4.98 -23.57
N THR A 372 -11.09 -3.89 -22.85
CA THR A 372 -12.29 -3.43 -22.12
C THR A 372 -13.47 -3.14 -23.06
N ARG A 373 -13.22 -2.50 -24.21
CA ARG A 373 -14.29 -2.18 -25.17
C ARG A 373 -14.93 -3.41 -25.82
N LYS A 374 -14.14 -4.46 -26.08
CA LYS A 374 -14.62 -5.71 -26.68
C LYS A 374 -15.08 -6.75 -25.66
N ALA A 375 -15.17 -6.36 -24.37
CA ALA A 375 -15.51 -7.24 -23.26
C ALA A 375 -14.68 -8.55 -23.21
N ASN A 376 -13.43 -8.48 -23.66
CA ASN A 376 -12.48 -9.58 -23.59
C ASN A 376 -11.43 -9.24 -22.54
N PHE A 377 -11.82 -9.32 -21.28
CA PHE A 377 -10.94 -9.13 -20.11
C PHE A 377 -11.40 -10.03 -18.98
N ILE A 378 -10.47 -10.37 -18.10
CA ILE A 378 -10.78 -11.07 -16.86
C ILE A 378 -11.19 -10.02 -15.83
N THR A 379 -12.38 -10.18 -15.23
CA THR A 379 -12.87 -9.33 -14.17
C THR A 379 -12.14 -9.60 -12.85
N MET A 380 -12.26 -8.69 -11.89
CA MET A 380 -11.72 -8.91 -10.54
C MET A 380 -12.38 -10.10 -9.85
N ASP A 381 -13.69 -10.27 -10.01
CA ASP A 381 -14.42 -11.39 -9.40
C ASP A 381 -13.99 -12.73 -10.00
N GLU A 382 -13.80 -12.80 -11.32
CA GLU A 382 -13.26 -14.01 -11.96
C GLU A 382 -11.86 -14.34 -11.42
N LEU A 383 -10.99 -13.33 -11.24
CA LEU A 383 -9.65 -13.54 -10.68
C LEU A 383 -9.72 -14.02 -9.22
N VAL A 384 -10.53 -13.38 -8.37
CA VAL A 384 -10.70 -13.76 -6.96
C VAL A 384 -11.27 -15.17 -6.84
N ASN A 385 -12.24 -15.53 -7.68
CA ASN A 385 -12.82 -16.88 -7.69
C ASN A 385 -11.82 -17.96 -8.12
N GLU A 386 -10.87 -17.62 -9.01
CA GLU A 386 -9.86 -18.58 -9.47
C GLU A 386 -8.74 -18.80 -8.44
N VAL A 387 -8.26 -17.73 -7.77
CA VAL A 387 -7.02 -17.81 -6.96
C VAL A 387 -7.18 -17.40 -5.50
N SER A 388 -8.32 -16.90 -5.06
CA SER A 388 -8.67 -16.31 -3.76
C SER A 388 -8.25 -14.85 -3.56
N ALA A 389 -8.96 -14.16 -2.65
CA ALA A 389 -8.68 -12.77 -2.30
C ALA A 389 -7.28 -12.58 -1.68
N ASP A 390 -6.85 -13.47 -0.79
CA ASP A 390 -5.53 -13.41 -0.15
C ASP A 390 -4.39 -13.43 -1.17
N VAL A 391 -4.49 -14.33 -2.17
CA VAL A 391 -3.50 -14.44 -3.24
C VAL A 391 -3.50 -13.19 -4.11
N VAL A 392 -4.66 -12.71 -4.52
CA VAL A 392 -4.79 -11.48 -5.31
C VAL A 392 -4.16 -10.30 -4.57
N ARG A 393 -4.51 -10.09 -3.30
CA ARG A 393 -3.96 -9.00 -2.48
C ARG A 393 -2.45 -9.04 -2.41
N TYR A 394 -1.88 -10.19 -2.06
CA TYR A 394 -0.44 -10.33 -1.92
C TYR A 394 0.31 -10.13 -3.25
N PHE A 395 -0.17 -10.74 -4.33
CA PHE A 395 0.47 -10.65 -5.66
C PHE A 395 0.50 -9.22 -6.18
N PHE A 396 -0.52 -8.39 -5.89
CA PHE A 396 -0.56 -6.99 -6.33
C PHE A 396 0.45 -6.10 -5.61
N ILE A 397 0.87 -6.46 -4.40
CA ILE A 397 1.78 -5.65 -3.57
C ILE A 397 3.18 -6.25 -3.40
N MET A 398 3.42 -7.51 -3.79
CA MET A 398 4.75 -8.14 -3.65
C MET A 398 5.82 -7.49 -4.54
N ARG A 399 5.44 -6.62 -5.45
CA ARG A 399 6.32 -5.81 -6.30
C ARG A 399 6.07 -4.33 -6.07
N GLY A 400 7.14 -3.52 -6.11
CA GLY A 400 7.04 -2.07 -5.96
C GLY A 400 6.05 -1.44 -6.93
N MET A 401 5.39 -0.38 -6.50
CA MET A 401 4.36 0.32 -7.28
C MET A 401 4.90 0.78 -8.64
N ASN A 402 6.13 1.30 -8.67
CA ASN A 402 6.80 1.80 -9.87
C ASN A 402 7.25 0.68 -10.85
N SER A 403 7.08 -0.58 -10.48
CA SER A 403 7.46 -1.72 -11.31
C SER A 403 6.24 -2.28 -12.05
N HIS A 404 6.44 -2.61 -13.33
CA HIS A 404 5.44 -3.37 -14.09
C HIS A 404 5.19 -4.72 -13.39
N LEU A 405 3.93 -5.08 -13.21
CA LEU A 405 3.54 -6.32 -12.56
C LEU A 405 3.12 -7.37 -13.59
N ASN A 406 3.86 -8.45 -13.65
CA ASN A 406 3.43 -9.68 -14.32
C ASN A 406 2.72 -10.56 -13.28
N PHE A 407 1.40 -10.67 -13.37
CA PHE A 407 0.60 -11.54 -12.53
C PHE A 407 0.54 -12.93 -13.18
N ASP A 408 1.24 -13.89 -12.60
CA ASP A 408 1.32 -15.27 -13.08
C ASP A 408 0.17 -16.08 -12.47
N MET A 409 -0.83 -16.40 -13.30
CA MET A 409 -2.02 -17.15 -12.91
C MET A 409 -1.70 -18.59 -12.46
N ASP A 410 -0.70 -19.21 -13.11
CA ASP A 410 -0.33 -20.58 -12.79
C ASP A 410 0.33 -20.64 -11.41
N LEU A 411 1.22 -19.69 -11.11
CA LEU A 411 1.84 -19.54 -9.78
C LEU A 411 0.81 -19.16 -8.72
N ALA A 412 -0.12 -18.27 -9.05
CA ALA A 412 -1.17 -17.81 -8.14
C ALA A 412 -2.15 -18.93 -7.75
N ALA A 413 -2.42 -19.85 -8.67
CA ALA A 413 -3.28 -21.01 -8.43
C ALA A 413 -2.55 -22.21 -7.77
N ASP A 414 -1.21 -22.15 -7.65
CA ASP A 414 -0.42 -23.23 -7.05
C ASP A 414 -0.64 -23.28 -5.54
N GLN A 415 -1.05 -24.45 -5.02
CA GLN A 415 -1.30 -24.69 -3.59
C GLN A 415 -0.08 -25.35 -2.90
N SER A 416 1.11 -25.01 -3.31
CA SER A 416 2.37 -25.48 -2.74
C SER A 416 3.24 -24.33 -2.22
N GLU A 417 4.40 -24.66 -1.65
CA GLU A 417 5.38 -23.68 -1.17
C GLU A 417 5.97 -22.78 -2.28
N LYS A 418 5.67 -23.03 -3.55
CA LYS A 418 6.02 -22.13 -4.66
C LYS A 418 5.19 -20.85 -4.63
N ASN A 419 3.92 -20.95 -4.23
CA ASN A 419 3.07 -19.79 -4.04
C ASN A 419 3.48 -19.04 -2.76
N PRO A 420 3.93 -17.76 -2.86
CA PRO A 420 4.43 -17.04 -1.70
C PRO A 420 3.39 -16.83 -0.61
N VAL A 421 2.11 -16.74 -0.93
CA VAL A 421 1.03 -16.62 0.07
C VAL A 421 0.87 -17.92 0.83
N PHE A 422 0.81 -19.03 0.10
CA PHE A 422 0.74 -20.37 0.68
C PHE A 422 1.92 -20.64 1.63
N TYR A 423 3.13 -20.26 1.21
CA TYR A 423 4.34 -20.39 2.02
C TYR A 423 4.24 -19.64 3.35
N LEU A 424 3.72 -18.40 3.31
CA LEU A 424 3.53 -17.56 4.49
C LEU A 424 2.46 -18.12 5.43
N GLN A 425 1.29 -18.45 4.87
CA GLN A 425 0.16 -18.98 5.63
C GLN A 425 0.47 -20.35 6.23
N TYR A 426 1.22 -21.17 5.50
CA TYR A 426 1.70 -22.46 5.98
C TYR A 426 2.66 -22.32 7.18
N ALA A 427 3.55 -21.32 7.17
CA ALA A 427 4.39 -21.02 8.33
C ALA A 427 3.54 -20.70 9.55
N HIS A 428 2.53 -19.83 9.42
CA HIS A 428 1.62 -19.48 10.51
C HIS A 428 0.82 -20.69 11.02
N ALA A 429 0.20 -21.46 10.13
CA ALA A 429 -0.60 -22.63 10.49
C ALA A 429 0.28 -23.73 11.16
N ARG A 430 1.51 -23.93 10.66
CA ARG A 430 2.47 -24.87 11.27
C ARG A 430 2.80 -24.45 12.69
N ILE A 431 3.06 -23.18 12.95
CA ILE A 431 3.32 -22.66 14.30
C ILE A 431 2.11 -22.94 15.20
N CYS A 432 0.90 -22.63 14.74
CA CYS A 432 -0.32 -22.90 15.50
C CYS A 432 -0.45 -24.38 15.88
N ASN A 433 -0.17 -25.29 14.96
CA ASN A 433 -0.22 -26.73 15.21
C ASN A 433 0.86 -27.19 16.24
N ILE A 434 2.08 -26.66 16.16
CA ILE A 434 3.15 -26.99 17.12
C ILE A 434 2.77 -26.52 18.52
N ILE A 435 2.22 -25.30 18.67
CA ILE A 435 1.77 -24.75 19.95
C ILE A 435 0.66 -25.65 20.53
N LYS A 436 -0.38 -25.97 19.75
CA LYS A 436 -1.48 -26.88 20.17
C LYS A 436 -0.96 -28.27 20.58
N HIS A 437 0.05 -28.78 19.89
CA HIS A 437 0.68 -30.05 20.27
C HIS A 437 1.41 -29.92 21.61
N GLY A 438 2.17 -28.83 21.82
CA GLY A 438 2.83 -28.54 23.10
C GLY A 438 1.82 -28.46 24.25
N GLU A 439 0.71 -27.76 24.07
CA GLU A 439 -0.41 -27.68 25.04
C GLU A 439 -0.94 -29.07 25.41
N SER A 440 -1.11 -29.96 24.43
CA SER A 440 -1.56 -31.35 24.63
C SER A 440 -0.59 -32.18 25.47
N LEU A 441 0.68 -31.77 25.51
CA LEU A 441 1.73 -32.38 26.34
C LEU A 441 1.92 -31.66 27.69
N GLY A 442 1.06 -30.70 28.03
CA GLY A 442 1.06 -29.98 29.28
C GLY A 442 2.00 -28.76 29.33
N VAL A 443 2.50 -28.31 28.19
CA VAL A 443 3.29 -27.06 28.10
C VAL A 443 2.32 -25.90 27.94
N ASP A 444 2.29 -25.00 28.92
CA ASP A 444 1.50 -23.77 28.85
C ASP A 444 2.29 -22.68 28.08
N PRO A 445 1.80 -22.22 26.92
CA PRO A 445 2.48 -21.17 26.15
C PRO A 445 2.55 -19.80 26.86
N GLN A 446 1.76 -19.62 27.93
CA GLN A 446 1.75 -18.40 28.76
C GLN A 446 2.51 -18.54 30.07
N ALA A 447 3.02 -19.75 30.38
CA ALA A 447 3.82 -19.98 31.57
C ALA A 447 5.17 -19.24 31.50
N HIS A 448 5.83 -19.16 32.65
CA HIS A 448 7.19 -18.60 32.72
C HIS A 448 8.16 -19.41 31.85
N PHE A 449 8.87 -18.73 30.96
CA PHE A 449 9.90 -19.29 30.06
C PHE A 449 11.21 -18.53 30.22
N ASP A 450 12.32 -19.27 30.08
CA ASP A 450 13.67 -18.69 30.13
C ASP A 450 14.21 -18.55 28.70
N THR A 451 14.18 -17.35 28.15
CA THR A 451 14.64 -17.06 26.78
C THR A 451 16.16 -17.14 26.64
N LEU A 452 16.94 -17.14 27.74
CA LEU A 452 18.38 -17.29 27.69
C LEU A 452 18.80 -18.70 27.22
N LEU A 453 17.89 -19.66 27.21
CA LEU A 453 18.10 -21.00 26.65
C LEU A 453 18.11 -21.02 25.10
N LEU A 454 17.68 -19.96 24.46
CA LEU A 454 17.66 -19.81 22.99
C LEU A 454 19.03 -19.36 22.48
N THR A 455 19.95 -20.30 22.26
CA THR A 455 21.37 -20.01 21.98
C THR A 455 21.86 -20.46 20.60
N SER A 456 21.05 -21.24 19.86
CA SER A 456 21.47 -21.67 18.52
C SER A 456 21.42 -20.49 17.51
N SER A 457 22.28 -20.56 16.50
CA SER A 457 22.33 -19.51 15.45
C SER A 457 20.97 -19.28 14.78
N SER A 458 20.23 -20.36 14.48
CA SER A 458 18.91 -20.25 13.83
C SER A 458 17.84 -19.67 14.76
N GLU A 459 17.91 -19.90 16.09
CA GLU A 459 17.05 -19.23 17.07
C GLU A 459 17.31 -17.72 17.11
N LEU A 460 18.58 -17.33 17.18
CA LEU A 460 18.98 -15.92 17.24
C LEU A 460 18.68 -15.18 15.92
N GLU A 461 18.92 -15.80 14.77
CA GLU A 461 18.55 -15.22 13.47
C GLU A 461 17.05 -14.98 13.36
N LEU A 462 16.23 -15.93 13.81
CA LEU A 462 14.77 -15.80 13.81
C LEU A 462 14.32 -14.66 14.71
N LEU A 463 14.92 -14.54 15.92
CA LEU A 463 14.65 -13.45 16.85
C LEU A 463 15.05 -12.08 16.29
N LYS A 464 16.26 -11.98 15.71
CA LYS A 464 16.72 -10.76 15.03
C LYS A 464 15.73 -10.30 13.98
N THR A 465 15.26 -11.23 13.13
CA THR A 465 14.30 -10.93 12.08
C THR A 465 12.95 -10.50 12.66
N ALA A 466 12.40 -11.24 13.64
CA ALA A 466 11.12 -10.88 14.28
C ALA A 466 11.18 -9.49 14.95
N GLY A 467 12.31 -9.15 15.57
CA GLY A 467 12.54 -7.87 16.22
C GLY A 467 12.61 -6.66 15.28
N GLN A 468 12.82 -6.87 13.98
CA GLN A 468 12.87 -5.79 13.00
C GLN A 468 11.48 -5.26 12.60
N PHE A 469 10.39 -5.97 12.91
CA PHE A 469 9.05 -5.61 12.46
C PHE A 469 8.65 -4.16 12.73
N PRO A 470 8.86 -3.58 13.95
CA PRO A 470 8.52 -2.18 14.20
C PRO A 470 9.29 -1.18 13.32
N GLU A 471 10.54 -1.52 12.96
CA GLU A 471 11.34 -0.69 12.05
C GLU A 471 10.85 -0.76 10.61
N ILE A 472 10.48 -1.96 10.16
CA ILE A 472 9.88 -2.16 8.83
C ILE A 472 8.57 -1.36 8.74
N MET A 473 7.73 -1.40 9.79
CA MET A 473 6.49 -0.64 9.83
C MET A 473 6.73 0.87 9.77
N ASP A 474 7.74 1.38 10.47
CA ASP A 474 8.11 2.80 10.37
C ASP A 474 8.56 3.20 8.96
N ASN A 475 9.38 2.37 8.34
CA ASN A 475 9.89 2.62 6.99
C ASN A 475 8.75 2.65 5.97
N VAL A 476 7.82 1.68 6.03
CA VAL A 476 6.69 1.66 5.10
C VAL A 476 5.69 2.77 5.33
N ASN A 477 5.57 3.29 6.56
CA ASN A 477 4.79 4.49 6.83
C ASN A 477 5.40 5.76 6.21
N GLU A 478 6.71 5.85 6.17
CA GLU A 478 7.43 6.99 5.55
C GLU A 478 7.40 6.91 4.03
N THR A 479 7.64 5.73 3.48
CA THR A 479 7.71 5.50 2.02
C THR A 479 6.36 5.30 1.38
N LEU A 480 5.36 4.80 2.12
CA LEU A 480 4.06 4.32 1.65
C LEU A 480 4.18 3.19 0.61
N GLU A 481 5.20 2.34 0.74
CA GLU A 481 5.45 1.20 -0.14
C GLU A 481 5.11 -0.14 0.55
N PRO A 482 3.90 -0.71 0.33
CA PRO A 482 3.46 -1.97 0.96
C PRO A 482 4.38 -3.16 0.72
N GLN A 483 5.13 -3.16 -0.39
CA GLN A 483 6.08 -4.21 -0.74
C GLN A 483 7.10 -4.49 0.38
N GLY A 484 7.48 -3.47 1.16
CA GLY A 484 8.40 -3.62 2.29
C GLY A 484 7.93 -4.67 3.29
N ILE A 485 6.61 -4.70 3.58
CA ILE A 485 6.00 -5.68 4.49
C ILE A 485 6.02 -7.07 3.86
N ALA A 486 5.61 -7.19 2.59
CA ALA A 486 5.57 -8.48 1.90
C ALA A 486 6.96 -9.16 1.87
N ASN A 487 8.00 -8.41 1.54
CA ASN A 487 9.38 -8.90 1.53
C ASN A 487 9.85 -9.34 2.92
N TYR A 488 9.55 -8.53 3.94
CA TYR A 488 9.90 -8.84 5.32
C TYR A 488 9.23 -10.13 5.81
N LEU A 489 7.94 -10.32 5.53
CA LEU A 489 7.22 -11.54 5.93
C LEU A 489 7.79 -12.79 5.25
N GLN A 490 8.21 -12.70 3.98
CA GLN A 490 8.89 -13.80 3.29
C GLN A 490 10.22 -14.16 3.97
N GLU A 491 10.99 -13.16 4.36
CA GLU A 491 12.23 -13.38 5.10
C GLU A 491 11.96 -14.04 6.45
N LEU A 492 11.00 -13.54 7.21
CA LEU A 492 10.62 -14.09 8.52
C LEU A 492 10.16 -15.56 8.40
N ALA A 493 9.32 -15.87 7.42
CA ALA A 493 8.89 -17.25 7.18
C ALA A 493 10.07 -18.16 6.78
N THR A 494 10.99 -17.66 5.94
CA THR A 494 12.21 -18.40 5.56
C THR A 494 13.09 -18.70 6.78
N LYS A 495 13.29 -17.72 7.66
CA LYS A 495 14.03 -17.93 8.92
C LYS A 495 13.32 -18.90 9.85
N PHE A 496 12.00 -18.86 9.93
CA PHE A 496 11.22 -19.83 10.70
C PHE A 496 11.37 -21.25 10.13
N HIS A 497 11.28 -21.45 8.82
CA HIS A 497 11.44 -22.79 8.22
C HIS A 497 12.87 -23.33 8.42
N LYS A 498 13.91 -22.48 8.35
CA LYS A 498 15.29 -22.86 8.67
C LYS A 498 15.40 -23.30 10.13
N PHE A 499 14.90 -22.48 11.06
CA PHE A 499 14.88 -22.83 12.48
C PHE A 499 14.17 -24.17 12.72
N TYR A 500 13.01 -24.38 12.13
CA TYR A 500 12.22 -25.60 12.29
C TYR A 500 12.93 -26.86 11.75
N ALA A 501 13.72 -26.72 10.70
CA ALA A 501 14.53 -27.80 10.14
C ALA A 501 15.74 -28.16 11.02
N GLU A 502 16.33 -27.18 11.69
CA GLU A 502 17.56 -27.33 12.47
C GLU A 502 17.29 -27.60 13.98
N CYS A 503 16.17 -27.10 14.51
CA CYS A 503 15.83 -27.17 15.93
C CYS A 503 14.49 -27.86 16.17
N ARG A 504 14.52 -28.96 16.92
CA ARG A 504 13.30 -29.61 17.38
C ARG A 504 12.63 -28.77 18.47
N VAL A 505 11.40 -28.25 18.24
CA VAL A 505 10.71 -27.36 19.18
C VAL A 505 10.35 -28.09 20.47
N ILE A 506 9.72 -29.24 20.37
CA ILE A 506 9.34 -30.07 21.51
C ILE A 506 10.44 -31.10 21.76
N THR A 507 11.11 -30.98 22.91
CA THR A 507 12.26 -31.81 23.33
C THR A 507 11.98 -32.49 24.67
N ASP A 508 12.90 -33.34 25.14
CA ASP A 508 12.83 -33.96 26.47
C ASP A 508 13.16 -32.95 27.59
N ASP A 509 13.76 -31.79 27.25
CA ASP A 509 13.96 -30.67 28.17
C ASP A 509 12.73 -29.73 28.10
N ASN A 510 11.90 -29.81 29.14
CA ASN A 510 10.69 -28.98 29.24
C ASN A 510 11.01 -27.48 29.29
N LYS A 511 12.15 -27.04 29.85
CA LYS A 511 12.51 -25.62 29.91
C LYS A 511 12.85 -25.08 28.52
N LEU A 512 13.66 -25.83 27.76
CA LEU A 512 13.98 -25.49 26.38
C LEU A 512 12.76 -25.54 25.48
N THR A 513 11.88 -26.53 25.68
CA THR A 513 10.60 -26.63 24.97
C THR A 513 9.74 -25.39 25.21
N SER A 514 9.57 -24.94 26.46
CA SER A 514 8.83 -23.72 26.79
C SER A 514 9.43 -22.48 26.17
N ALA A 515 10.76 -22.34 26.17
CA ALA A 515 11.45 -21.23 25.53
C ALA A 515 11.24 -21.21 24.00
N ARG A 516 11.32 -22.38 23.33
CA ARG A 516 11.09 -22.51 21.88
C ARG A 516 9.62 -22.29 21.48
N ILE A 517 8.67 -22.72 22.32
CA ILE A 517 7.24 -22.42 22.11
C ILE A 517 7.01 -20.91 22.23
N ALA A 518 7.61 -20.24 23.22
CA ALA A 518 7.52 -18.78 23.34
C ALA A 518 8.13 -18.07 22.11
N LEU A 519 9.28 -18.53 21.62
CA LEU A 519 9.91 -18.03 20.40
C LEU A 519 8.96 -18.12 19.19
N ILE A 520 8.42 -19.30 18.90
CA ILE A 520 7.54 -19.45 17.72
C ILE A 520 6.20 -18.73 17.92
N ASN A 521 5.72 -18.57 19.15
CA ASN A 521 4.53 -17.77 19.44
C ASN A 521 4.78 -16.27 19.13
N SER A 522 5.96 -15.74 19.44
CA SER A 522 6.33 -14.39 19.04
C SER A 522 6.38 -14.23 17.52
N VAL A 523 6.87 -15.21 16.78
CA VAL A 523 6.86 -15.22 15.30
C VAL A 523 5.44 -15.27 14.75
N LYS A 524 4.55 -16.09 15.34
CA LYS A 524 3.12 -16.15 14.98
C LYS A 524 2.47 -14.78 15.09
N ILE A 525 2.70 -14.07 16.19
CA ILE A 525 2.17 -12.73 16.42
C ILE A 525 2.64 -11.76 15.32
N VAL A 526 3.92 -11.77 15.00
CA VAL A 526 4.49 -10.88 13.97
C VAL A 526 3.91 -11.20 12.58
N LEU A 527 3.82 -12.49 12.21
CA LEU A 527 3.18 -12.91 10.95
C LEU A 527 1.73 -12.44 10.89
N ALA A 528 0.93 -12.68 11.94
CA ALA A 528 -0.47 -12.29 11.99
C ALA A 528 -0.66 -10.76 11.89
N ASN A 529 0.19 -9.98 12.59
CA ASN A 529 0.17 -8.52 12.50
C ASN A 529 0.49 -8.04 11.09
N GLY A 530 1.51 -8.60 10.44
CA GLY A 530 1.84 -8.29 9.06
C GLY A 530 0.73 -8.67 8.08
N PHE A 531 0.11 -9.84 8.25
CA PHE A 531 -1.03 -10.28 7.43
C PHE A 531 -2.21 -9.32 7.54
N LYS A 532 -2.51 -8.87 8.76
CA LYS A 532 -3.57 -7.88 9.00
C LYS A 532 -3.34 -6.60 8.21
N ILE A 533 -2.10 -6.08 8.17
CA ILE A 533 -1.78 -4.87 7.39
C ILE A 533 -1.98 -5.12 5.88
N LEU A 534 -1.56 -6.28 5.38
CA LEU A 534 -1.73 -6.66 3.98
C LEU A 534 -3.20 -7.01 3.62
N GLY A 535 -4.07 -7.14 4.64
CA GLY A 535 -5.46 -7.56 4.47
C GLY A 535 -5.60 -9.02 4.00
N ILE A 536 -4.67 -9.89 4.39
CA ILE A 536 -4.73 -11.34 4.12
C ILE A 536 -5.00 -12.11 5.41
N SER A 537 -5.59 -13.30 5.28
CA SER A 537 -5.95 -14.13 6.41
C SER A 537 -4.75 -14.79 7.09
N ALA A 538 -4.87 -15.06 8.39
CA ALA A 538 -3.92 -15.81 9.20
C ALA A 538 -4.52 -17.18 9.60
N PRO A 539 -4.53 -18.19 8.70
CA PRO A 539 -5.17 -19.46 8.98
C PRO A 539 -4.43 -20.22 10.08
N GLU A 540 -5.18 -20.83 10.99
CA GLU A 540 -4.60 -21.71 12.03
C GLU A 540 -4.39 -23.15 11.54
N ARG A 541 -4.99 -23.50 10.40
CA ARG A 541 -4.90 -24.84 9.76
C ARG A 541 -4.90 -24.67 8.24
N MET A 542 -4.10 -25.44 7.59
CA MET A 542 -4.04 -25.59 6.13
C MET A 542 -3.96 -27.08 5.78
#